data_f2e20ebb29b1b79e8f9d6c13d86dbb1e
#
_entry.id   f2e20ebb29b1b79e8f9d6c13d86dbb1e
#
_cell.length_a   1.000
_cell.length_b   1.000
_cell.length_c   1.000
_cell.angle_alpha   90.00
_cell.angle_beta   90.00
_cell.angle_gamma   90.00
#
_symmetry.space_group_name_H-M   'P 1'
#
loop_
_entity.id
_entity.type
_entity.pdbx_description
1 polymer ?
#
loop_
_entity_poly.entity_id
_entity_poly.type
_entity_poly.pdbx_seq_one_letter_code
_entity_poly.pdbx_strand_id
1 'polypeptide(L)'
;MEIIVTKRLYLVPLKLEIVKAAILGNSELARFLAVTVLPDWPDEEFIQILPGIADILSKYALQSQWGWGSLIIHKAENTLIGHVMIKIIPDATGSPTDSVELGYQIAPSYRRQGYASEAAKAMADWTLYQPGMEKVTAGCDADNIGSKRVLEKIGMRLIETRGKVLIWELYKI
;
A
#
# COMPACT_ATOMS: atom_id res chain seq x y z
N MET A 1 3.62 5.09 11.89
CA MET A 1 3.23 3.65 11.80
C MET A 1 4.42 2.81 12.18
N GLU A 2 4.20 1.75 12.95
CA GLU A 2 5.19 0.70 13.24
C GLU A 2 5.06 -0.44 12.23
N ILE A 3 5.99 -1.41 12.29
CA ILE A 3 5.91 -2.62 11.45
C ILE A 3 4.66 -3.42 11.84
N ILE A 4 3.80 -3.72 10.88
CA ILE A 4 2.65 -4.60 11.07
C ILE A 4 3.10 -6.03 10.78
N VAL A 5 2.83 -6.93 11.71
CA VAL A 5 3.21 -8.34 11.60
C VAL A 5 1.96 -9.17 11.35
N THR A 6 1.92 -9.88 10.23
CA THR A 6 0.84 -10.81 9.88
C THR A 6 1.30 -12.26 10.01
N LYS A 7 0.51 -13.21 9.56
CA LYS A 7 0.89 -14.63 9.59
C LYS A 7 2.17 -14.91 8.79
N ARG A 8 2.28 -14.38 7.57
CA ARG A 8 3.37 -14.68 6.64
C ARG A 8 4.24 -13.49 6.30
N LEU A 9 3.84 -12.25 6.68
CA LEU A 9 4.43 -11.02 6.19
C LEU A 9 4.87 -10.09 7.31
N TYR A 10 5.91 -9.29 7.01
CA TYR A 10 6.19 -8.02 7.66
C TYR A 10 5.77 -6.89 6.72
N LEU A 11 4.94 -5.97 7.20
CA LEU A 11 4.60 -4.74 6.51
C LEU A 11 5.48 -3.62 7.10
N VAL A 12 6.52 -3.27 6.37
CA VAL A 12 7.51 -2.26 6.80
C VAL A 12 7.09 -0.90 6.27
N PRO A 13 6.83 0.09 7.15
CA PRO A 13 6.35 1.40 6.72
C PRO A 13 7.25 2.06 5.70
N LEU A 14 6.70 2.47 4.56
CA LEU A 14 7.42 3.14 3.49
C LEU A 14 7.64 4.62 3.86
N LYS A 15 8.63 4.86 4.70
CA LYS A 15 9.07 6.17 5.16
C LYS A 15 10.00 6.84 4.15
N LEU A 16 10.21 8.15 4.31
CA LEU A 16 11.00 8.95 3.38
C LEU A 16 12.41 8.37 3.13
N GLU A 17 13.09 7.86 4.15
CA GLU A 17 14.43 7.27 4.02
C GLU A 17 14.42 6.02 3.14
N ILE A 18 13.37 5.20 3.25
CA ILE A 18 13.20 3.99 2.43
C ILE A 18 12.85 4.39 0.98
N VAL A 19 11.99 5.40 0.80
CA VAL A 19 11.68 5.94 -0.54
C VAL A 19 12.94 6.45 -1.22
N LYS A 20 13.80 7.18 -0.51
CA LYS A 20 15.08 7.64 -1.04
C LYS A 20 16.00 6.49 -1.44
N ALA A 21 16.07 5.42 -0.65
CA ALA A 21 16.83 4.22 -0.99
C ALA A 21 16.23 3.53 -2.24
N ALA A 22 14.91 3.44 -2.35
CA ALA A 22 14.23 2.87 -3.52
C ALA A 22 14.49 3.67 -4.81
N ILE A 23 14.55 5.00 -4.73
CA ILE A 23 14.90 5.88 -5.87
C ILE A 23 16.31 5.57 -6.38
N LEU A 24 17.25 5.23 -5.50
CA LEU A 24 18.62 4.86 -5.88
C LEU A 24 18.70 3.46 -6.51
N GLY A 25 17.67 2.65 -6.41
CA GLY A 25 17.54 1.34 -7.06
C GLY A 25 17.47 0.16 -6.08
N ASN A 26 17.19 -1.02 -6.66
CA ASN A 26 16.94 -2.24 -5.89
C ASN A 26 18.13 -2.68 -5.02
N SER A 27 19.36 -2.49 -5.48
CA SER A 27 20.56 -2.85 -4.72
C SER A 27 20.70 -2.02 -3.45
N GLU A 28 20.41 -0.72 -3.54
CA GLU A 28 20.45 0.17 -2.38
C GLU A 28 19.31 -0.13 -1.40
N LEU A 29 18.11 -0.37 -1.93
CA LEU A 29 16.95 -0.75 -1.13
C LEU A 29 17.19 -2.08 -0.39
N ALA A 30 17.73 -3.08 -1.08
CA ALA A 30 18.09 -4.38 -0.50
C ALA A 30 19.11 -4.24 0.65
N ARG A 31 20.13 -3.41 0.43
CA ARG A 31 21.15 -3.11 1.44
C ARG A 31 20.54 -2.38 2.64
N PHE A 32 19.71 -1.38 2.39
CA PHE A 32 19.10 -0.56 3.44
C PHE A 32 18.19 -1.39 4.36
N LEU A 33 17.38 -2.29 3.77
CA LEU A 33 16.42 -3.11 4.49
C LEU A 33 16.99 -4.46 4.96
N ALA A 34 18.18 -4.84 4.51
CA ALA A 34 18.78 -6.16 4.73
C ALA A 34 17.88 -7.31 4.27
N VAL A 35 17.26 -7.16 3.08
CA VAL A 35 16.37 -8.15 2.46
C VAL A 35 16.79 -8.43 1.02
N THR A 36 16.28 -9.53 0.46
CA THR A 36 16.33 -9.78 -0.99
C THR A 36 15.28 -8.91 -1.68
N VAL A 37 15.66 -8.20 -2.75
CA VAL A 37 14.75 -7.47 -3.62
C VAL A 37 14.73 -8.16 -4.98
N LEU A 38 13.53 -8.52 -5.46
CA LEU A 38 13.35 -9.23 -6.72
C LEU A 38 13.59 -8.32 -7.93
N PRO A 39 14.13 -8.85 -9.05
CA PRO A 39 14.37 -8.05 -10.24
C PRO A 39 13.07 -7.62 -10.95
N ASP A 40 11.97 -8.32 -10.73
CA ASP A 40 10.64 -8.03 -11.29
C ASP A 40 9.76 -7.17 -10.36
N TRP A 41 10.35 -6.59 -9.32
CA TRP A 41 9.74 -5.61 -8.43
C TRP A 41 10.77 -4.51 -8.09
N PRO A 42 10.33 -3.21 -8.03
CA PRO A 42 9.02 -2.69 -8.42
C PRO A 42 8.85 -2.64 -9.94
N ASP A 43 7.61 -2.45 -10.39
CA ASP A 43 7.37 -2.16 -11.79
C ASP A 43 7.75 -0.71 -12.15
N GLU A 44 7.77 -0.42 -13.44
CA GLU A 44 8.17 0.89 -13.95
C GLU A 44 7.24 2.01 -13.47
N GLU A 45 5.95 1.73 -13.34
CA GLU A 45 4.95 2.70 -12.87
C GLU A 45 5.26 3.14 -11.43
N PHE A 46 5.55 2.18 -10.54
CA PHE A 46 5.91 2.49 -9.15
C PHE A 46 7.23 3.27 -9.06
N ILE A 47 8.23 2.91 -9.86
CA ILE A 47 9.51 3.65 -9.92
C ILE A 47 9.27 5.12 -10.31
N GLN A 48 8.41 5.37 -11.30
CA GLN A 48 8.12 6.72 -11.78
C GLN A 48 7.43 7.59 -10.73
N ILE A 49 6.63 7.03 -9.84
CA ILE A 49 5.92 7.79 -8.80
C ILE A 49 6.73 8.02 -7.51
N LEU A 50 7.85 7.32 -7.30
CA LEU A 50 8.67 7.46 -6.08
C LEU A 50 9.09 8.90 -5.75
N PRO A 51 9.54 9.74 -6.73
CA PRO A 51 9.87 11.13 -6.43
C PRO A 51 8.66 11.95 -5.92
N GLY A 52 7.48 11.71 -6.48
CA GLY A 52 6.23 12.32 -6.01
C GLY A 52 5.86 11.88 -4.59
N ILE A 53 6.06 10.60 -4.28
CA ILE A 53 5.87 10.08 -2.92
C ILE A 53 6.82 10.77 -1.94
N ALA A 54 8.09 10.92 -2.30
CA ALA A 54 9.08 11.61 -1.46
C ALA A 54 8.68 13.07 -1.21
N ASP A 55 8.15 13.77 -2.22
CA ASP A 55 7.65 15.14 -2.09
C ASP A 55 6.46 15.21 -1.11
N ILE A 56 5.49 14.33 -1.24
CA ILE A 56 4.32 14.26 -0.34
C ILE A 56 4.77 13.96 1.10
N LEU A 57 5.63 12.98 1.31
CA LEU A 57 6.15 12.64 2.64
C LEU A 57 6.96 13.78 3.27
N SER A 58 7.55 14.65 2.46
CA SER A 58 8.28 15.83 2.95
C SER A 58 7.37 16.98 3.36
N LYS A 59 6.17 17.06 2.78
CA LYS A 59 5.25 18.20 2.95
C LYS A 59 4.12 17.97 3.94
N TYR A 60 3.59 16.74 4.02
CA TYR A 60 2.39 16.44 4.79
C TYR A 60 2.71 15.62 6.04
N ALA A 61 2.60 16.27 7.22
CA ALA A 61 3.04 15.69 8.49
C ALA A 61 2.36 14.36 8.84
N LEU A 62 1.05 14.24 8.66
CA LEU A 62 0.35 12.99 8.98
C LEU A 62 0.73 11.86 8.02
N GLN A 63 0.81 12.15 6.72
CA GLN A 63 1.29 11.17 5.73
C GLN A 63 2.74 10.77 6.00
N SER A 64 3.61 11.71 6.38
CA SER A 64 4.98 11.44 6.79
C SER A 64 5.06 10.53 8.02
N GLN A 65 4.21 10.80 9.02
CA GLN A 65 4.13 9.98 10.23
C GLN A 65 3.70 8.54 9.94
N TRP A 66 2.76 8.34 9.03
CA TRP A 66 2.27 7.02 8.63
C TRP A 66 3.21 6.31 7.65
N GLY A 67 3.87 7.06 6.75
CA GLY A 67 4.52 6.57 5.55
C GLY A 67 3.54 6.43 4.39
N TRP A 68 4.04 6.05 3.23
CA TRP A 68 3.22 5.75 2.04
C TRP A 68 2.72 4.31 2.05
N GLY A 69 2.04 3.89 3.14
CA GLY A 69 1.76 2.48 3.40
C GLY A 69 3.01 1.72 3.79
N SER A 70 3.17 0.52 3.27
CA SER A 70 4.27 -0.39 3.65
C SER A 70 4.81 -1.21 2.50
N LEU A 71 6.08 -1.53 2.55
CA LEU A 71 6.67 -2.61 1.79
C LEU A 71 6.27 -3.95 2.40
N ILE A 72 6.05 -4.96 1.56
CA ILE A 72 5.62 -6.30 1.96
C ILE A 72 6.83 -7.24 1.91
N ILE A 73 7.27 -7.71 3.06
CA ILE A 73 8.39 -8.65 3.17
C ILE A 73 7.86 -10.02 3.57
N HIS A 74 8.18 -11.04 2.78
CA HIS A 74 7.88 -12.43 3.07
C HIS A 74 8.80 -12.94 4.19
N LYS A 75 8.22 -13.35 5.33
CA LYS A 75 8.98 -13.68 6.53
C LYS A 75 9.98 -14.81 6.34
N ALA A 76 9.52 -15.93 5.78
CA ALA A 76 10.35 -17.13 5.69
C ALA A 76 11.51 -16.99 4.70
N GLU A 77 11.36 -16.16 3.67
CA GLU A 77 12.37 -15.98 2.62
C GLU A 77 13.16 -14.67 2.77
N ASN A 78 12.78 -13.82 3.72
CA ASN A 78 13.36 -12.47 3.90
C ASN A 78 13.43 -11.70 2.58
N THR A 79 12.33 -11.76 1.80
CA THR A 79 12.26 -11.22 0.44
C THR A 79 11.17 -10.15 0.34
N LEU A 80 11.50 -9.02 -0.26
CA LEU A 80 10.55 -7.97 -0.59
C LEU A 80 9.72 -8.43 -1.80
N ILE A 81 8.43 -8.65 -1.57
CA ILE A 81 7.51 -9.23 -2.55
C ILE A 81 6.46 -8.27 -3.09
N GLY A 82 6.43 -7.03 -2.60
CA GLY A 82 5.46 -6.04 -3.05
C GLY A 82 5.31 -4.87 -2.11
N HIS A 83 4.23 -4.13 -2.31
CA HIS A 83 3.84 -3.03 -1.44
C HIS A 83 2.32 -2.97 -1.27
N VAL A 84 1.88 -2.40 -0.16
CA VAL A 84 0.52 -1.96 0.11
C VAL A 84 0.59 -0.50 0.52
N MET A 85 -0.04 0.37 -0.25
CA MET A 85 0.01 1.81 0.01
C MET A 85 -1.31 2.33 0.58
N ILE A 86 -1.19 3.37 1.39
CA ILE A 86 -2.29 4.18 1.87
C ILE A 86 -1.98 5.64 1.60
N LYS A 87 -2.92 6.31 0.97
CA LYS A 87 -2.87 7.74 0.72
C LYS A 87 -4.00 8.42 1.46
N ILE A 88 -3.66 9.34 2.36
CA ILE A 88 -4.65 10.18 3.04
C ILE A 88 -5.29 11.10 2.00
N ILE A 89 -6.62 11.08 1.93
CA ILE A 89 -7.37 11.94 1.01
C ILE A 89 -7.51 13.32 1.65
N PRO A 90 -6.98 14.40 1.04
CA PRO A 90 -7.18 15.74 1.56
C PRO A 90 -8.55 16.29 1.17
N ASP A 91 -9.06 17.19 1.97
CA ASP A 91 -10.19 18.05 1.60
C ASP A 91 -9.76 19.21 0.67
N ALA A 92 -10.69 20.09 0.33
CA ALA A 92 -10.43 21.25 -0.54
C ALA A 92 -9.41 22.25 0.05
N THR A 93 -9.15 22.21 1.35
CA THR A 93 -8.16 23.05 2.03
C THR A 93 -6.78 22.37 2.15
N GLY A 94 -6.67 21.11 1.74
CA GLY A 94 -5.47 20.28 1.89
C GLY A 94 -5.36 19.62 3.26
N SER A 95 -6.39 19.71 4.11
CA SER A 95 -6.42 19.03 5.40
C SER A 95 -6.80 17.56 5.26
N PRO A 96 -6.28 16.66 6.12
CA PRO A 96 -6.67 15.26 6.10
C PRO A 96 -8.17 15.09 6.32
N THR A 97 -8.80 14.21 5.52
CA THR A 97 -10.18 13.77 5.75
C THR A 97 -10.20 12.53 6.64
N ASP A 98 -11.40 11.97 6.84
CA ASP A 98 -11.64 10.70 7.52
C ASP A 98 -11.39 9.46 6.64
N SER A 99 -10.81 9.66 5.45
CA SER A 99 -10.71 8.65 4.40
C SER A 99 -9.29 8.48 3.89
N VAL A 100 -8.93 7.25 3.56
CA VAL A 100 -7.69 6.93 2.82
C VAL A 100 -8.01 6.12 1.58
N GLU A 101 -7.15 6.25 0.59
CA GLU A 101 -7.12 5.37 -0.58
C GLU A 101 -6.10 4.26 -0.35
N LEU A 102 -6.53 3.02 -0.57
CA LEU A 102 -5.73 1.80 -0.48
C LEU A 102 -5.35 1.32 -1.88
N GLY A 103 -4.08 1.01 -2.07
CA GLY A 103 -3.57 0.35 -3.26
C GLY A 103 -2.58 -0.75 -2.89
N TYR A 104 -2.31 -1.69 -3.80
CA TYR A 104 -1.35 -2.76 -3.55
C TYR A 104 -0.83 -3.36 -4.85
N GLN A 105 0.37 -3.90 -4.77
CA GLN A 105 0.99 -4.66 -5.85
C GLN A 105 1.85 -5.76 -5.27
N ILE A 106 1.80 -6.94 -5.90
CA ILE A 106 2.63 -8.10 -5.57
C ILE A 106 3.46 -8.47 -6.79
N ALA A 107 4.74 -8.74 -6.57
CA ALA A 107 5.65 -9.23 -7.60
C ALA A 107 5.06 -10.46 -8.33
N PRO A 108 5.19 -10.55 -9.65
CA PRO A 108 4.55 -11.61 -10.45
C PRO A 108 4.74 -13.02 -9.89
N SER A 109 5.96 -13.36 -9.45
CA SER A 109 6.31 -14.68 -8.90
C SER A 109 5.61 -15.03 -7.57
N TYR A 110 5.04 -14.04 -6.87
CA TYR A 110 4.34 -14.22 -5.58
C TYR A 110 2.82 -14.03 -5.66
N ARG A 111 2.28 -13.82 -6.87
CA ARG A 111 0.83 -13.66 -7.07
C ARG A 111 0.06 -14.95 -6.86
N ARG A 112 -1.27 -14.83 -6.69
CA ARG A 112 -2.23 -15.94 -6.51
C ARG A 112 -1.99 -16.82 -5.28
N GLN A 113 -1.26 -16.32 -4.29
CA GLN A 113 -0.96 -17.02 -3.03
C GLN A 113 -1.61 -16.35 -1.81
N GLY A 114 -2.45 -15.32 -2.05
CA GLY A 114 -3.19 -14.62 -1.00
C GLY A 114 -2.41 -13.53 -0.26
N TYR A 115 -1.19 -13.21 -0.67
CA TYR A 115 -0.38 -12.17 -0.01
C TYR A 115 -0.99 -10.78 -0.13
N ALA A 116 -1.57 -10.43 -1.29
CA ALA A 116 -2.25 -9.15 -1.47
C ALA A 116 -3.42 -8.99 -0.49
N SER A 117 -4.26 -10.02 -0.35
CA SER A 117 -5.39 -10.00 0.60
C SER A 117 -4.94 -9.92 2.05
N GLU A 118 -3.85 -10.63 2.42
CA GLU A 118 -3.29 -10.60 3.77
C GLU A 118 -2.74 -9.20 4.11
N ALA A 119 -1.95 -8.61 3.21
CA ALA A 119 -1.39 -7.29 3.40
C ALA A 119 -2.45 -6.18 3.39
N ALA A 120 -3.35 -6.20 2.41
CA ALA A 120 -4.40 -5.19 2.27
C ALA A 120 -5.37 -5.21 3.46
N LYS A 121 -5.77 -6.40 3.95
CA LYS A 121 -6.62 -6.54 5.14
C LYS A 121 -5.95 -5.94 6.37
N ALA A 122 -4.70 -6.32 6.62
CA ALA A 122 -3.95 -5.82 7.77
C ALA A 122 -3.76 -4.30 7.72
N MET A 123 -3.50 -3.74 6.54
CA MET A 123 -3.35 -2.31 6.35
C MET A 123 -4.69 -1.56 6.52
N ALA A 124 -5.78 -2.09 5.98
CA ALA A 124 -7.11 -1.51 6.12
C ALA A 124 -7.56 -1.50 7.59
N ASP A 125 -7.36 -2.62 8.31
CA ASP A 125 -7.68 -2.72 9.73
C ASP A 125 -6.86 -1.73 10.56
N TRP A 126 -5.56 -1.66 10.32
CA TRP A 126 -4.69 -0.69 10.98
C TRP A 126 -5.16 0.76 10.74
N THR A 127 -5.53 1.08 9.50
CA THR A 127 -6.02 2.42 9.12
C THR A 127 -7.31 2.77 9.85
N LEU A 128 -8.30 1.90 9.83
CA LEU A 128 -9.59 2.13 10.49
C LEU A 128 -9.48 2.19 12.01
N TYR A 129 -8.41 1.63 12.58
CA TYR A 129 -8.12 1.76 14.02
C TYR A 129 -7.57 3.13 14.39
N GLN A 130 -7.03 3.91 13.43
CA GLN A 130 -6.49 5.23 13.73
C GLN A 130 -7.59 6.22 14.12
N PRO A 131 -7.29 7.16 15.05
CA PRO A 131 -8.24 8.22 15.40
C PRO A 131 -8.65 9.05 14.19
N GLY A 132 -9.95 9.31 14.06
CA GLY A 132 -10.50 10.15 12.98
C GLY A 132 -10.65 9.46 11.63
N MET A 133 -10.25 8.19 11.49
CA MET A 133 -10.47 7.43 10.26
C MET A 133 -11.80 6.66 10.32
N GLU A 134 -12.62 6.86 9.32
CA GLU A 134 -13.94 6.22 9.21
C GLU A 134 -14.05 5.29 8.00
N LYS A 135 -13.18 5.51 7.00
CA LYS A 135 -13.34 4.84 5.71
C LYS A 135 -12.02 4.56 5.01
N VAL A 136 -11.94 3.39 4.37
CA VAL A 136 -10.90 3.04 3.39
C VAL A 136 -11.56 2.89 2.03
N THR A 137 -11.01 3.55 1.01
CA THR A 137 -11.46 3.46 -0.38
C THR A 137 -10.42 2.71 -1.23
N ALA A 138 -10.85 2.13 -2.33
CA ALA A 138 -9.96 1.55 -3.33
C ALA A 138 -10.58 1.64 -4.71
N GLY A 139 -9.74 1.79 -5.75
CA GLY A 139 -10.14 1.71 -7.14
C GLY A 139 -9.48 0.52 -7.84
N CYS A 140 -10.18 -0.11 -8.76
CA CYS A 140 -9.58 -1.08 -9.67
C CYS A 140 -10.30 -1.08 -11.02
N ASP A 141 -9.58 -1.48 -12.07
CA ASP A 141 -10.21 -1.66 -13.38
C ASP A 141 -11.22 -2.80 -13.36
N ALA A 142 -12.33 -2.64 -14.10
CA ALA A 142 -13.42 -3.61 -14.14
C ALA A 142 -12.99 -4.99 -14.67
N ASP A 143 -11.96 -5.05 -15.50
CA ASP A 143 -11.37 -6.28 -16.03
C ASP A 143 -10.26 -6.87 -15.14
N ASN A 144 -9.83 -6.16 -14.08
CA ASN A 144 -8.86 -6.66 -13.11
C ASN A 144 -9.52 -7.62 -12.11
N ILE A 145 -9.75 -8.85 -12.56
CA ILE A 145 -10.39 -9.91 -11.75
C ILE A 145 -9.62 -10.19 -10.46
N GLY A 146 -8.28 -10.13 -10.52
CA GLY A 146 -7.42 -10.37 -9.35
C GLY A 146 -7.67 -9.34 -8.24
N SER A 147 -7.69 -8.05 -8.60
CA SER A 147 -7.94 -6.97 -7.64
C SER A 147 -9.36 -7.04 -7.07
N LYS A 148 -10.38 -7.27 -7.91
CA LYS A 148 -11.77 -7.45 -7.45
C LYS A 148 -11.89 -8.50 -6.36
N ARG A 149 -11.27 -9.68 -6.56
CA ARG A 149 -11.28 -10.78 -5.58
C ARG A 149 -10.57 -10.41 -4.27
N VAL A 150 -9.49 -9.64 -4.35
CA VAL A 150 -8.81 -9.14 -3.15
C VAL A 150 -9.72 -8.21 -2.37
N LEU A 151 -10.33 -7.22 -3.04
CA LEU A 151 -11.20 -6.22 -2.40
C LEU A 151 -12.44 -6.87 -1.78
N GLU A 152 -13.10 -7.79 -2.48
CA GLU A 152 -14.21 -8.60 -1.93
C GLU A 152 -13.77 -9.40 -0.70
N LYS A 153 -12.62 -10.07 -0.78
CA LYS A 153 -12.11 -10.93 0.30
C LYS A 153 -11.78 -10.16 1.59
N ILE A 154 -11.34 -8.92 1.48
CA ILE A 154 -11.06 -8.09 2.66
C ILE A 154 -12.30 -7.38 3.21
N GLY A 155 -13.47 -7.57 2.57
CA GLY A 155 -14.76 -7.07 3.04
C GLY A 155 -15.17 -5.72 2.46
N MET A 156 -14.47 -5.21 1.44
CA MET A 156 -14.87 -3.98 0.76
C MET A 156 -16.15 -4.20 -0.06
N ARG A 157 -16.94 -3.16 -0.20
CA ARG A 157 -18.18 -3.16 -0.99
C ARG A 157 -18.01 -2.28 -2.21
N LEU A 158 -18.44 -2.78 -3.37
CA LEU A 158 -18.53 -1.99 -4.60
C LEU A 158 -19.65 -0.95 -4.41
N ILE A 159 -19.30 0.33 -4.56
CA ILE A 159 -20.24 1.45 -4.35
C ILE A 159 -20.55 2.21 -5.64
N GLU A 160 -19.62 2.21 -6.59
CA GLU A 160 -19.76 3.01 -7.80
C GLU A 160 -18.95 2.39 -8.95
N THR A 161 -19.43 2.62 -10.18
CA THR A 161 -18.69 2.34 -11.41
C THR A 161 -18.51 3.64 -12.18
N ARG A 162 -17.26 4.07 -12.38
CA ARG A 162 -16.89 5.27 -13.14
C ARG A 162 -16.16 4.86 -14.42
N GLY A 163 -16.93 4.75 -15.52
CA GLY A 163 -16.38 4.24 -16.78
C GLY A 163 -15.85 2.80 -16.61
N LYS A 164 -14.53 2.62 -16.72
CA LYS A 164 -13.88 1.30 -16.53
C LYS A 164 -13.39 1.06 -15.11
N VAL A 165 -13.51 2.05 -14.21
CA VAL A 165 -13.01 1.95 -12.84
C VAL A 165 -14.14 1.63 -11.88
N LEU A 166 -13.93 0.61 -11.06
CA LEU A 166 -14.79 0.22 -9.95
C LEU A 166 -14.28 0.85 -8.66
N ILE A 167 -15.17 1.51 -7.91
CA ILE A 167 -14.86 2.16 -6.63
C ILE A 167 -15.41 1.32 -5.49
N TRP A 168 -14.56 1.02 -4.53
CA TRP A 168 -14.84 0.17 -3.39
C TRP A 168 -14.63 0.93 -2.09
N GLU A 169 -15.41 0.59 -1.07
CA GLU A 169 -15.28 1.16 0.27
C GLU A 169 -15.37 0.09 1.37
N LEU A 170 -14.65 0.35 2.45
CA LEU A 170 -14.73 -0.37 3.72
C LEU A 170 -14.86 0.67 4.82
N TYR A 171 -15.89 0.52 5.65
CA TYR A 171 -16.17 1.41 6.77
C TYR A 171 -15.73 0.81 8.09
N LYS A 172 -15.41 1.70 9.02
CA LYS A 172 -15.22 1.35 10.43
C LYS A 172 -16.54 0.77 10.99
N ILE A 173 -16.43 -0.34 11.70
CA ILE A 173 -17.53 -1.03 12.38
C ILE A 173 -17.66 -0.47 13.80
#